data_f46e7254595c737f9e78d1a9d83131b2
#
_entry.id   f46e7254595c737f9e78d1a9d83131b2
#
_cell.length_a   1.000
_cell.length_b   1.000
_cell.length_c   1.000
_cell.angle_alpha   90.00
_cell.angle_beta   90.00
_cell.angle_gamma   90.00
#
_symmetry.space_group_name_H-M   'P 1'
#
loop_
_entity.id
_entity.type
_entity.pdbx_description
1 polymer ?
#
loop_
_entity_poly.entity_id
_entity_poly.type
_entity_poly.pdbx_seq_one_letter_code
_entity_poly.pdbx_strand_id
1 'polypeptide(L)'
;MTRAWFTACLLLALTITGTSSNAAGATKAASGPDAVLGIWVPDAAPRQLLTVERKPPPLNAAAAKLYAARKRQFAAGDRSYDPTTWCAGPGMPRAMTMPVAFEIRRDGNHLAFIHGWYRWFRAVDLGGPDVNDPPLPLTMGFPVGRWEGDTLVIRTVGLTDATVMDANGLPHSDLLVLTERLRVLPDGRLEDRMTVEDPDTFTRPWETMLTFHRDATARVPDDVCPDRLAAGEPAEPPVATRREAAPPPPAIQAVPSAAPAPRLTGIWEPKTFGFMVTGAPLSKAGQEIVDRNAAAMAGGRIMQTAWVSCRPGAVSTMTMPREKIVILQSPDEITLLFEMPRMVRRIRMNATHPATLKPGYVGDSVGRWEGGTLVVDTIGFNGFAELDARGQPTSPQLHTVERFTPAADGSIDIEVTITDPEYYEQPFTIKRSWKKSASRHPFEYDCMENPRQEDFENAYYVRERYRPVCMRVEGEGMTLSKMVCGKPEE
;
A
#
# COMPACT_ATOMS: atom_id res chain seq x y z
N MET A 1 -48.28 87.58 -10.07
CA MET A 1 -48.93 86.64 -10.97
C MET A 1 -47.84 85.73 -11.53
N THR A 2 -47.84 84.47 -11.21
CA THR A 2 -47.43 83.27 -11.94
C THR A 2 -47.01 82.23 -10.92
N ARG A 3 -47.77 81.11 -10.99
CA ARG A 3 -47.62 79.93 -10.12
C ARG A 3 -46.44 79.11 -10.57
N ALA A 4 -45.60 78.68 -9.63
CA ALA A 4 -44.60 77.64 -9.83
C ALA A 4 -45.13 76.27 -9.31
N TRP A 5 -45.10 75.26 -10.14
CA TRP A 5 -45.43 73.91 -9.81
C TRP A 5 -44.17 73.18 -9.33
N PHE A 6 -44.23 72.60 -8.12
CA PHE A 6 -43.23 71.64 -7.61
C PHE A 6 -43.65 70.22 -7.98
N THR A 7 -42.85 69.53 -8.76
CA THR A 7 -42.99 68.14 -9.05
C THR A 7 -42.07 67.34 -8.09
N ALA A 8 -42.69 66.56 -7.21
CA ALA A 8 -41.97 65.65 -6.30
C ALA A 8 -41.60 64.37 -7.03
N CYS A 9 -40.31 64.06 -7.17
CA CYS A 9 -39.82 62.77 -7.59
C CYS A 9 -39.73 61.83 -6.38
N LEU A 10 -40.55 60.77 -6.36
CA LEU A 10 -40.50 59.65 -5.42
C LEU A 10 -39.41 58.68 -5.90
N LEU A 11 -38.29 58.58 -5.19
CA LEU A 11 -37.27 57.54 -5.40
C LEU A 11 -37.71 56.28 -4.64
N LEU A 12 -38.14 55.25 -5.39
CA LEU A 12 -38.37 53.90 -4.87
C LEU A 12 -37.02 53.20 -4.78
N ALA A 13 -36.49 52.98 -3.57
CA ALA A 13 -35.33 52.15 -3.32
C ALA A 13 -35.76 50.69 -3.31
N LEU A 14 -35.49 49.94 -4.38
CA LEU A 14 -35.59 48.46 -4.39
C LEU A 14 -34.39 47.88 -3.64
N THR A 15 -34.60 47.39 -2.42
CA THR A 15 -33.64 46.54 -1.74
C THR A 15 -33.74 45.12 -2.31
N ILE A 16 -32.78 44.77 -3.18
CA ILE A 16 -32.61 43.36 -3.64
C ILE A 16 -31.87 42.66 -2.53
N THR A 17 -32.56 41.89 -1.70
CA THR A 17 -31.95 40.88 -0.80
C THR A 17 -31.56 39.67 -1.66
N GLY A 18 -30.31 39.67 -2.11
CA GLY A 18 -29.71 38.50 -2.75
C GLY A 18 -29.46 37.45 -1.71
N THR A 19 -30.34 36.45 -1.66
CA THR A 19 -30.04 35.16 -1.00
C THR A 19 -29.02 34.40 -1.85
N SER A 20 -27.75 34.50 -1.49
CA SER A 20 -26.70 33.60 -2.00
C SER A 20 -27.01 32.20 -1.50
N SER A 21 -27.69 31.41 -2.30
CA SER A 21 -27.72 29.96 -2.13
C SER A 21 -26.34 29.42 -2.47
N ASN A 22 -25.52 29.15 -1.44
CA ASN A 22 -24.37 28.28 -1.57
C ASN A 22 -24.92 26.87 -1.94
N ALA A 23 -25.14 26.64 -3.21
CA ALA A 23 -25.22 25.29 -3.74
C ALA A 23 -23.82 24.70 -3.61
N ALA A 24 -23.58 23.95 -2.54
CA ALA A 24 -22.46 23.03 -2.48
C ALA A 24 -22.60 22.14 -3.73
N GLY A 25 -21.69 22.32 -4.69
CA GLY A 25 -21.69 21.53 -5.93
C GLY A 25 -21.57 20.06 -5.55
N ALA A 26 -22.69 19.35 -5.66
CA ALA A 26 -22.68 17.91 -5.62
C ALA A 26 -21.77 17.46 -6.76
N THR A 27 -20.57 17.05 -6.45
CA THR A 27 -19.67 16.39 -7.40
C THR A 27 -20.46 15.22 -7.97
N LYS A 28 -20.74 15.28 -9.26
CA LYS A 28 -21.46 14.24 -9.99
C LYS A 28 -20.75 12.92 -9.66
N ALA A 29 -21.45 11.97 -9.07
CA ALA A 29 -20.89 10.67 -8.74
C ALA A 29 -20.24 10.11 -10.01
N ALA A 30 -19.00 9.64 -9.91
CA ALA A 30 -18.32 9.02 -11.03
C ALA A 30 -19.20 7.87 -11.51
N SER A 31 -19.42 7.79 -12.82
CA SER A 31 -20.22 6.73 -13.45
C SER A 31 -19.30 5.91 -14.37
N GLY A 32 -19.62 4.63 -14.55
CA GLY A 32 -18.83 3.73 -15.38
C GLY A 32 -17.69 3.03 -14.61
N PRO A 33 -16.78 2.37 -15.34
CA PRO A 33 -15.73 1.52 -14.73
C PRO A 33 -14.86 2.21 -13.69
N ASP A 34 -14.62 3.50 -13.80
CA ASP A 34 -13.77 4.23 -12.85
C ASP A 34 -14.50 4.60 -11.55
N ALA A 35 -15.81 4.35 -11.47
CA ALA A 35 -16.56 4.63 -10.25
C ALA A 35 -16.10 3.83 -9.04
N VAL A 36 -15.54 2.63 -9.23
CA VAL A 36 -15.00 1.80 -8.13
C VAL A 36 -13.63 2.24 -7.64
N LEU A 37 -12.92 3.10 -8.38
CA LEU A 37 -11.57 3.53 -8.01
C LEU A 37 -11.61 4.48 -6.79
N GLY A 38 -10.54 4.44 -5.99
CA GLY A 38 -10.35 5.31 -4.82
C GLY A 38 -10.34 4.55 -3.50
N ILE A 39 -10.44 5.28 -2.40
CA ILE A 39 -10.34 4.74 -1.04
C ILE A 39 -11.73 4.41 -0.50
N TRP A 40 -11.86 3.21 0.03
CA TRP A 40 -13.09 2.65 0.58
C TRP A 40 -12.89 2.21 2.02
N VAL A 41 -13.88 2.48 2.85
CA VAL A 41 -13.91 2.12 4.28
C VAL A 41 -15.08 1.16 4.48
N PRO A 42 -14.90 0.03 5.18
CA PRO A 42 -15.99 -0.89 5.47
C PRO A 42 -17.14 -0.22 6.23
N ASP A 43 -18.39 -0.40 5.79
CA ASP A 43 -19.57 0.00 6.58
C ASP A 43 -19.68 -0.84 7.86
N ALA A 44 -19.24 -2.09 7.78
CA ALA A 44 -19.12 -3.00 8.90
C ALA A 44 -17.94 -3.96 8.66
N ALA A 45 -17.30 -4.39 9.75
CA ALA A 45 -16.31 -5.46 9.74
C ALA A 45 -16.95 -6.72 10.36
N PRO A 46 -17.64 -7.55 9.58
CA PRO A 46 -18.35 -8.69 10.13
C PRO A 46 -17.39 -9.73 10.65
N ARG A 47 -17.56 -10.15 11.91
CA ARG A 47 -16.81 -11.27 12.49
C ARG A 47 -17.22 -12.62 11.89
N GLN A 48 -18.41 -12.68 11.32
CA GLN A 48 -19.00 -13.86 10.70
C GLN A 48 -19.60 -13.47 9.35
N LEU A 49 -19.24 -14.20 8.30
CA LEU A 49 -19.93 -14.12 7.01
C LEU A 49 -21.27 -14.84 7.10
N LEU A 50 -22.29 -14.20 6.56
CA LEU A 50 -23.65 -14.75 6.41
C LEU A 50 -24.02 -14.73 4.93
N THR A 51 -24.94 -15.61 4.53
CA THR A 51 -25.54 -15.52 3.19
C THR A 51 -26.29 -14.23 2.99
N VAL A 52 -26.61 -13.86 1.75
CA VAL A 52 -27.42 -12.67 1.43
C VAL A 52 -28.79 -12.69 2.14
N GLU A 53 -29.33 -13.88 2.45
CA GLU A 53 -30.54 -14.06 3.26
C GLU A 53 -30.26 -14.01 4.78
N ARG A 54 -29.03 -13.64 5.19
CA ARG A 54 -28.56 -13.56 6.58
C ARG A 54 -28.62 -14.90 7.33
N LYS A 55 -28.45 -16.02 6.62
CA LYS A 55 -28.33 -17.36 7.17
C LYS A 55 -26.86 -17.77 7.27
N PRO A 56 -26.52 -18.74 8.14
CA PRO A 56 -25.21 -19.35 8.13
C PRO A 56 -24.87 -19.98 6.76
N PRO A 57 -23.58 -19.99 6.36
CA PRO A 57 -23.13 -20.69 5.16
C PRO A 57 -23.51 -22.17 5.15
N PRO A 58 -23.78 -22.78 3.97
CA PRO A 58 -24.22 -24.18 3.86
C PRO A 58 -23.04 -25.15 3.99
N LEU A 59 -22.41 -25.19 5.16
CA LEU A 59 -21.25 -26.04 5.47
C LEU A 59 -21.60 -27.53 5.40
N ASN A 60 -20.68 -28.35 4.93
CA ASN A 60 -20.74 -29.79 5.14
C ASN A 60 -20.49 -30.14 6.63
N ALA A 61 -20.68 -31.39 7.03
CA ALA A 61 -20.61 -31.81 8.44
C ALA A 61 -19.21 -31.60 9.05
N ALA A 62 -18.13 -31.84 8.28
CA ALA A 62 -16.76 -31.69 8.76
C ALA A 62 -16.40 -30.21 8.95
N ALA A 63 -16.68 -29.37 7.98
CA ALA A 63 -16.45 -27.93 8.02
C ALA A 63 -17.30 -27.26 9.12
N ALA A 64 -18.55 -27.68 9.31
CA ALA A 64 -19.40 -27.20 10.39
C ALA A 64 -18.83 -27.50 11.78
N LYS A 65 -18.30 -28.71 11.96
CA LYS A 65 -17.63 -29.11 13.22
C LYS A 65 -16.37 -28.26 13.48
N LEU A 66 -15.53 -28.05 12.46
CA LEU A 66 -14.32 -27.24 12.54
C LEU A 66 -14.67 -25.78 12.86
N TYR A 67 -15.62 -25.21 12.13
CA TYR A 67 -16.03 -23.81 12.34
C TYR A 67 -16.63 -23.59 13.74
N ALA A 68 -17.43 -24.54 14.23
CA ALA A 68 -17.95 -24.48 15.60
C ALA A 68 -16.83 -24.55 16.66
N ALA A 69 -15.75 -25.31 16.41
CA ALA A 69 -14.58 -25.35 17.28
C ALA A 69 -13.85 -24.00 17.29
N ARG A 70 -13.54 -23.43 16.11
CA ARG A 70 -12.87 -22.12 15.97
C ARG A 70 -13.70 -20.98 16.59
N LYS A 71 -15.02 -21.01 16.48
CA LYS A 71 -15.90 -20.04 17.16
C LYS A 71 -15.79 -20.13 18.69
N ARG A 72 -15.62 -21.32 19.26
CA ARG A 72 -15.37 -21.48 20.70
C ARG A 72 -13.99 -20.97 21.10
N GLN A 73 -12.96 -21.23 20.29
CA GLN A 73 -11.61 -20.68 20.46
C GLN A 73 -11.67 -19.15 20.45
N PHE A 74 -12.33 -18.56 19.46
CA PHE A 74 -12.52 -17.10 19.37
C PHE A 74 -13.17 -16.53 20.64
N ALA A 75 -14.23 -17.17 21.14
CA ALA A 75 -14.92 -16.75 22.36
C ALA A 75 -14.03 -16.87 23.62
N ALA A 76 -13.04 -17.77 23.60
CA ALA A 76 -12.03 -17.92 24.65
C ALA A 76 -10.81 -16.99 24.46
N GLY A 77 -10.79 -16.15 23.42
CA GLY A 77 -9.67 -15.25 23.10
C GLY A 77 -8.55 -15.91 22.30
N ASP A 78 -8.66 -17.20 21.95
CA ASP A 78 -7.70 -17.91 21.11
C ASP A 78 -8.04 -17.72 19.63
N ARG A 79 -7.13 -17.09 18.91
CA ARG A 79 -7.24 -16.82 17.47
C ARG A 79 -6.08 -17.44 16.66
N SER A 80 -5.42 -18.45 17.21
CA SER A 80 -4.28 -19.11 16.59
C SER A 80 -4.56 -19.72 15.22
N TYR A 81 -5.83 -19.94 14.89
CA TYR A 81 -6.28 -20.41 13.58
C TYR A 81 -6.31 -19.30 12.50
N ASP A 82 -6.26 -18.02 12.89
CA ASP A 82 -6.32 -16.88 11.95
C ASP A 82 -4.89 -16.34 11.71
N PRO A 83 -4.33 -16.52 10.49
CA PRO A 83 -2.96 -16.11 10.20
C PRO A 83 -2.72 -14.60 10.37
N THR A 84 -3.77 -13.79 10.35
CA THR A 84 -3.64 -12.35 10.59
C THR A 84 -3.13 -12.02 12.00
N THR A 85 -3.25 -12.92 12.95
CA THR A 85 -2.80 -12.70 14.34
C THR A 85 -1.29 -12.73 14.53
N TRP A 86 -0.56 -13.23 13.54
CA TRP A 86 0.91 -13.18 13.50
C TRP A 86 1.44 -12.51 12.22
N CYS A 87 0.65 -11.59 11.64
CA CYS A 87 1.01 -10.80 10.45
C CYS A 87 1.11 -11.60 9.14
N ALA A 88 0.70 -12.85 9.09
CA ALA A 88 0.60 -13.60 7.84
C ALA A 88 -0.62 -13.17 7.02
N GLY A 89 -0.65 -13.55 5.75
CA GLY A 89 -1.65 -13.09 4.80
C GLY A 89 -3.10 -13.38 5.21
N PRO A 90 -4.02 -12.44 5.01
CA PRO A 90 -5.42 -12.62 5.39
C PRO A 90 -6.16 -13.63 4.50
N GLY A 91 -5.73 -13.76 3.23
CA GLY A 91 -6.49 -14.48 2.22
C GLY A 91 -7.76 -13.77 1.76
N MET A 92 -8.44 -14.37 0.79
CA MET A 92 -9.75 -13.91 0.31
C MET A 92 -10.85 -14.89 0.75
N PRO A 93 -12.02 -14.41 1.15
CA PRO A 93 -12.46 -13.02 1.26
C PRO A 93 -12.10 -12.32 2.59
N ARG A 94 -11.26 -12.92 3.45
CA ARG A 94 -10.90 -12.36 4.77
C ARG A 94 -10.38 -10.92 4.69
N ALA A 95 -9.57 -10.60 3.67
CA ALA A 95 -9.05 -9.24 3.45
C ALA A 95 -10.14 -8.18 3.35
N MET A 96 -11.28 -8.53 2.74
CA MET A 96 -12.42 -7.62 2.56
C MET A 96 -13.30 -7.50 3.82
N THR A 97 -13.17 -8.40 4.80
CA THR A 97 -13.91 -8.36 6.07
C THR A 97 -13.14 -7.65 7.19
N MET A 98 -11.88 -7.26 6.94
CA MET A 98 -11.06 -6.56 7.93
C MET A 98 -11.54 -5.13 8.18
N PRO A 99 -11.37 -4.59 9.42
CA PRO A 99 -11.81 -3.24 9.79
C PRO A 99 -10.84 -2.15 9.30
N VAL A 100 -10.34 -2.27 8.08
CA VAL A 100 -9.34 -1.36 7.52
C VAL A 100 -9.80 -0.80 6.18
N ALA A 101 -9.41 0.43 5.90
CA ALA A 101 -9.60 1.02 4.58
C ALA A 101 -8.75 0.28 3.55
N PHE A 102 -9.23 0.26 2.30
CA PHE A 102 -8.46 -0.18 1.16
C PHE A 102 -8.63 0.81 0.00
N GLU A 103 -7.67 0.80 -0.89
CA GLU A 103 -7.71 1.62 -2.11
C GLU A 103 -7.76 0.72 -3.34
N ILE A 104 -8.63 1.06 -4.28
CA ILE A 104 -8.65 0.45 -5.63
C ILE A 104 -7.99 1.43 -6.59
N ARG A 105 -6.89 1.00 -7.21
CA ARG A 105 -6.18 1.74 -8.26
C ARG A 105 -6.13 0.96 -9.54
N ARG A 106 -6.19 1.67 -10.66
CA ARG A 106 -6.12 1.06 -11.99
C ARG A 106 -5.24 1.90 -12.92
N ASP A 107 -4.48 1.21 -13.75
CA ASP A 107 -3.85 1.81 -14.91
C ASP A 107 -3.80 0.79 -16.07
N GLY A 108 -4.53 1.07 -17.13
CA GLY A 108 -4.73 0.12 -18.23
C GLY A 108 -5.40 -1.18 -17.76
N ASN A 109 -4.74 -2.30 -18.03
CA ASN A 109 -5.21 -3.64 -17.63
C ASN A 109 -4.68 -4.10 -16.26
N HIS A 110 -4.02 -3.22 -15.52
CA HIS A 110 -3.54 -3.51 -14.17
C HIS A 110 -4.43 -2.80 -13.16
N LEU A 111 -5.00 -3.57 -12.26
CA LEU A 111 -5.80 -3.07 -11.15
C LEU A 111 -5.23 -3.65 -9.85
N ALA A 112 -5.20 -2.85 -8.80
CA ALA A 112 -4.76 -3.31 -7.50
C ALA A 112 -5.71 -2.85 -6.40
N PHE A 113 -5.98 -3.75 -5.46
CA PHE A 113 -6.50 -3.43 -4.13
C PHE A 113 -5.31 -3.31 -3.19
N ILE A 114 -5.19 -2.18 -2.52
CA ILE A 114 -4.12 -1.90 -1.55
C ILE A 114 -4.77 -1.76 -0.20
N HIS A 115 -4.52 -2.72 0.70
CA HIS A 115 -5.17 -2.77 2.01
C HIS A 115 -4.38 -1.96 3.05
N GLY A 116 -5.09 -1.30 3.95
CA GLY A 116 -4.51 -0.54 5.06
C GLY A 116 -3.97 -1.41 6.21
N TRP A 117 -3.68 -2.66 5.95
CA TRP A 117 -3.12 -3.60 6.89
C TRP A 117 -1.92 -4.32 6.29
N TYR A 118 -0.80 -4.22 6.94
CA TYR A 118 0.48 -4.89 6.65
C TYR A 118 0.87 -4.85 5.16
N ARG A 119 0.56 -3.75 4.47
CA ARG A 119 0.91 -3.51 3.05
C ARG A 119 0.43 -4.60 2.09
N TRP A 120 -0.60 -5.37 2.49
CA TRP A 120 -1.18 -6.35 1.59
C TRP A 120 -1.79 -5.66 0.38
N PHE A 121 -1.46 -6.16 -0.77
CA PHE A 121 -2.11 -5.77 -2.01
C PHE A 121 -2.52 -7.00 -2.81
N ARG A 122 -3.53 -6.84 -3.61
CA ARG A 122 -4.05 -7.83 -4.53
C ARG A 122 -4.02 -7.24 -5.93
N ALA A 123 -3.14 -7.74 -6.81
CA ALA A 123 -3.07 -7.31 -8.19
C ALA A 123 -4.02 -8.15 -9.04
N VAL A 124 -4.92 -7.50 -9.76
CA VAL A 124 -5.93 -8.13 -10.61
C VAL A 124 -5.55 -7.93 -12.07
N ASP A 125 -5.48 -9.02 -12.85
CA ASP A 125 -5.29 -8.98 -14.29
C ASP A 125 -6.63 -8.69 -14.99
N LEU A 126 -6.78 -7.50 -15.56
CA LEU A 126 -8.01 -7.13 -16.27
C LEU A 126 -7.98 -7.64 -17.71
N GLY A 127 -9.00 -8.43 -18.07
CA GLY A 127 -9.16 -8.98 -19.41
C GLY A 127 -8.18 -10.10 -19.77
N GLY A 128 -7.50 -10.68 -18.78
CA GLY A 128 -6.72 -11.89 -18.94
C GLY A 128 -7.59 -13.15 -19.11
N PRO A 129 -6.99 -14.25 -19.55
CA PRO A 129 -7.68 -15.54 -19.57
C PRO A 129 -7.94 -16.02 -18.15
N ASP A 130 -9.03 -16.76 -17.94
CA ASP A 130 -9.30 -17.42 -16.68
C ASP A 130 -8.17 -18.39 -16.33
N VAL A 131 -7.73 -18.36 -15.09
CA VAL A 131 -6.80 -19.35 -14.54
C VAL A 131 -7.63 -20.55 -14.08
N ASN A 132 -7.44 -21.72 -14.72
CA ASN A 132 -8.17 -22.94 -14.37
C ASN A 132 -7.28 -23.97 -13.66
N ASP A 133 -5.96 -23.86 -13.83
CA ASP A 133 -4.95 -24.72 -13.21
C ASP A 133 -3.85 -23.84 -12.62
N PRO A 134 -4.05 -23.33 -11.40
CA PRO A 134 -3.07 -22.45 -10.75
C PRO A 134 -1.79 -23.27 -10.41
N PRO A 135 -0.59 -22.72 -10.67
CA PRO A 135 0.66 -23.46 -10.50
C PRO A 135 0.96 -23.80 -9.03
N LEU A 136 0.43 -23.04 -8.08
CA LEU A 136 0.51 -23.25 -6.64
C LEU A 136 -0.55 -22.41 -5.94
N PRO A 137 -1.00 -22.78 -4.73
CA PRO A 137 -1.91 -21.94 -3.95
C PRO A 137 -1.21 -20.72 -3.39
N LEU A 138 -1.89 -19.57 -3.41
CA LEU A 138 -1.45 -18.28 -2.90
C LEU A 138 -2.45 -17.72 -1.88
N THR A 139 -2.02 -16.82 -1.02
CA THR A 139 -2.91 -16.18 -0.04
C THR A 139 -4.01 -15.34 -0.71
N MET A 140 -3.66 -14.54 -1.73
CA MET A 140 -4.63 -13.75 -2.51
C MET A 140 -5.09 -14.46 -3.80
N GLY A 141 -4.54 -15.63 -4.10
CA GLY A 141 -4.85 -16.41 -5.28
C GLY A 141 -4.49 -15.74 -6.60
N PHE A 142 -5.13 -16.19 -7.67
CA PHE A 142 -4.98 -15.70 -9.03
C PHE A 142 -6.26 -14.95 -9.47
N PRO A 143 -6.38 -13.65 -9.17
CA PRO A 143 -7.57 -12.88 -9.54
C PRO A 143 -7.49 -12.43 -11.00
N VAL A 144 -8.53 -12.75 -11.77
CA VAL A 144 -8.74 -12.23 -13.13
C VAL A 144 -10.03 -11.43 -13.14
N GLY A 145 -9.95 -10.21 -13.66
CA GLY A 145 -11.07 -9.27 -13.67
C GLY A 145 -11.58 -8.95 -15.06
N ARG A 146 -12.86 -8.66 -15.18
CA ARG A 146 -13.51 -8.13 -16.39
C ARG A 146 -14.61 -7.15 -16.03
N TRP A 147 -14.92 -6.26 -16.94
CA TRP A 147 -16.04 -5.36 -16.80
C TRP A 147 -17.30 -5.92 -17.45
N GLU A 148 -18.40 -5.92 -16.72
CA GLU A 148 -19.75 -6.20 -17.21
C GLU A 148 -20.58 -4.93 -17.00
N GLY A 149 -20.60 -4.04 -18.00
CA GLY A 149 -21.15 -2.71 -17.86
C GLY A 149 -20.37 -1.86 -16.86
N ASP A 150 -21.00 -1.46 -15.77
CA ASP A 150 -20.41 -0.71 -14.65
C ASP A 150 -19.94 -1.59 -13.49
N THR A 151 -20.09 -2.90 -13.62
CA THR A 151 -19.74 -3.88 -12.61
C THR A 151 -18.38 -4.51 -12.91
N LEU A 152 -17.46 -4.43 -11.95
CA LEU A 152 -16.19 -5.17 -11.99
C LEU A 152 -16.44 -6.59 -11.47
N VAL A 153 -16.24 -7.58 -12.34
CA VAL A 153 -16.35 -8.99 -11.96
C VAL A 153 -14.93 -9.56 -11.83
N ILE A 154 -14.60 -10.10 -10.67
CA ILE A 154 -13.31 -10.72 -10.40
C ILE A 154 -13.53 -12.18 -10.04
N ARG A 155 -12.88 -13.07 -10.79
CA ARG A 155 -12.82 -14.51 -10.45
C ARG A 155 -11.44 -14.82 -9.87
N THR A 156 -11.41 -15.42 -8.69
CA THR A 156 -10.18 -15.81 -7.98
C THR A 156 -10.17 -17.30 -7.73
N VAL A 157 -9.07 -17.94 -8.06
CA VAL A 157 -8.80 -19.36 -7.81
C VAL A 157 -7.40 -19.52 -7.22
N GLY A 158 -7.04 -20.74 -6.79
CA GLY A 158 -5.71 -21.03 -6.26
C GLY A 158 -5.45 -20.32 -4.92
N LEU A 159 -6.47 -20.23 -4.09
CA LEU A 159 -6.34 -19.74 -2.72
C LEU A 159 -5.81 -20.85 -1.81
N THR A 160 -4.83 -20.55 -0.95
CA THR A 160 -4.31 -21.50 0.04
C THR A 160 -5.33 -21.76 1.15
N ASP A 161 -5.51 -23.02 1.54
CA ASP A 161 -6.36 -23.45 2.66
C ASP A 161 -5.80 -23.06 4.05
N ALA A 162 -4.57 -22.52 4.09
CA ALA A 162 -3.95 -21.99 5.31
C ALA A 162 -4.64 -20.73 5.85
N THR A 163 -5.56 -20.13 5.10
CA THR A 163 -6.30 -18.94 5.50
C THR A 163 -7.72 -19.24 5.99
N VAL A 164 -8.43 -18.20 6.41
CA VAL A 164 -9.83 -18.29 6.85
C VAL A 164 -10.67 -17.26 6.13
N MET A 165 -11.97 -17.49 5.99
CA MET A 165 -12.87 -16.58 5.27
C MET A 165 -13.40 -15.44 6.16
N ASP A 166 -13.46 -15.64 7.49
CA ASP A 166 -13.92 -14.62 8.44
C ASP A 166 -13.17 -14.69 9.78
N ALA A 167 -13.35 -13.70 10.64
CA ALA A 167 -12.65 -13.60 11.92
C ALA A 167 -12.99 -14.72 12.91
N ASN A 168 -14.12 -15.41 12.74
CA ASN A 168 -14.51 -16.57 13.53
C ASN A 168 -13.89 -17.88 13.00
N GLY A 169 -13.09 -17.80 11.90
CA GLY A 169 -12.38 -18.95 11.35
C GLY A 169 -13.21 -19.82 10.44
N LEU A 170 -14.12 -19.24 9.63
CA LEU A 170 -14.84 -19.98 8.60
C LEU A 170 -13.83 -20.63 7.64
N PRO A 171 -13.78 -21.97 7.54
CA PRO A 171 -12.81 -22.66 6.72
C PRO A 171 -13.14 -22.57 5.23
N HIS A 172 -12.16 -22.84 4.41
CA HIS A 172 -12.27 -23.19 2.98
C HIS A 172 -11.18 -24.21 2.62
N SER A 173 -11.27 -24.80 1.44
CA SER A 173 -10.23 -25.62 0.85
C SER A 173 -9.47 -24.84 -0.25
N ASP A 174 -8.44 -25.46 -0.83
CA ASP A 174 -7.71 -24.92 -1.98
C ASP A 174 -8.53 -25.01 -3.31
N LEU A 175 -9.67 -25.70 -3.29
CA LEU A 175 -10.64 -25.70 -4.38
C LEU A 175 -11.58 -24.49 -4.38
N LEU A 176 -11.43 -23.58 -3.43
CA LEU A 176 -12.25 -22.35 -3.37
C LEU A 176 -12.17 -21.55 -4.66
N VAL A 177 -13.31 -21.32 -5.29
CA VAL A 177 -13.52 -20.33 -6.34
C VAL A 177 -14.35 -19.20 -5.76
N LEU A 178 -13.77 -18.01 -5.78
CA LEU A 178 -14.44 -16.78 -5.32
C LEU A 178 -14.74 -15.91 -6.54
N THR A 179 -16.03 -15.58 -6.75
CA THR A 179 -16.45 -14.60 -7.78
C THR A 179 -17.02 -13.37 -7.10
N GLU A 180 -16.36 -12.25 -7.25
CA GLU A 180 -16.76 -10.95 -6.70
C GLU A 180 -17.39 -10.10 -7.80
N ARG A 181 -18.43 -9.36 -7.46
CA ARG A 181 -19.14 -8.40 -8.33
C ARG A 181 -19.19 -7.06 -7.61
N LEU A 182 -18.25 -6.18 -7.97
CA LEU A 182 -18.11 -4.86 -7.36
C LEU A 182 -18.79 -3.81 -8.21
N ARG A 183 -19.67 -3.02 -7.59
CA ARG A 183 -20.34 -1.89 -8.25
C ARG A 183 -20.64 -0.78 -7.26
N VAL A 184 -20.67 0.45 -7.75
CA VAL A 184 -21.11 1.58 -6.94
C VAL A 184 -22.62 1.69 -7.00
N LEU A 185 -23.26 1.69 -5.84
CA LEU A 185 -24.70 1.83 -5.67
C LEU A 185 -25.14 3.28 -5.91
N PRO A 186 -26.45 3.53 -6.16
CA PRO A 186 -26.97 4.90 -6.33
C PRO A 186 -26.74 5.84 -5.13
N ASP A 187 -26.58 5.28 -3.92
CA ASP A 187 -26.27 6.04 -2.70
C ASP A 187 -24.75 6.32 -2.53
N GLY A 188 -23.91 5.92 -3.49
CA GLY A 188 -22.47 6.15 -3.51
C GLY A 188 -21.64 5.10 -2.77
N ARG A 189 -22.25 4.11 -2.13
CA ARG A 189 -21.53 2.98 -1.52
C ARG A 189 -21.02 2.01 -2.59
N LEU A 190 -19.91 1.35 -2.30
CA LEU A 190 -19.44 0.20 -3.07
C LEU A 190 -20.11 -1.05 -2.50
N GLU A 191 -20.78 -1.82 -3.33
CA GLU A 191 -21.24 -3.18 -3.05
C GLU A 191 -20.23 -4.17 -3.60
N ASP A 192 -19.84 -5.14 -2.79
CA ASP A 192 -19.09 -6.32 -3.21
C ASP A 192 -19.96 -7.55 -2.92
N ARG A 193 -20.57 -8.11 -3.96
CA ARG A 193 -21.35 -9.35 -3.90
C ARG A 193 -20.46 -10.50 -4.31
N MET A 194 -20.27 -11.44 -3.39
CA MET A 194 -19.35 -12.56 -3.55
C MET A 194 -20.15 -13.86 -3.69
N THR A 195 -19.86 -14.61 -4.75
CA THR A 195 -20.28 -16.03 -4.89
C THR A 195 -19.13 -16.89 -4.45
N VAL A 196 -19.41 -17.82 -3.55
CA VAL A 196 -18.46 -18.76 -2.95
C VAL A 196 -18.78 -20.16 -3.42
N GLU A 197 -17.83 -20.80 -4.08
CA GLU A 197 -17.93 -22.18 -4.57
C GLU A 197 -16.72 -22.97 -4.05
N ASP A 198 -16.96 -23.95 -3.19
CA ASP A 198 -15.92 -24.82 -2.62
C ASP A 198 -16.60 -26.16 -2.23
N PRO A 199 -16.50 -27.17 -3.09
CA PRO A 199 -17.23 -28.44 -2.91
C PRO A 199 -16.72 -29.27 -1.71
N ASP A 200 -15.48 -29.03 -1.27
CA ASP A 200 -14.91 -29.73 -0.12
C ASP A 200 -15.32 -29.13 1.22
N THR A 201 -15.86 -27.89 1.19
CA THR A 201 -16.27 -27.18 2.41
C THR A 201 -17.79 -26.98 2.47
N PHE A 202 -18.44 -26.67 1.36
CA PHE A 202 -19.85 -26.31 1.31
C PHE A 202 -20.68 -27.34 0.53
N THR A 203 -21.92 -27.56 0.96
CA THR A 203 -22.85 -28.48 0.31
C THR A 203 -23.45 -27.95 -0.99
N ARG A 204 -23.31 -26.65 -1.24
CA ARG A 204 -23.71 -25.94 -2.47
C ARG A 204 -23.05 -24.57 -2.53
N PRO A 205 -22.96 -23.95 -3.71
CA PRO A 205 -22.59 -22.53 -3.82
C PRO A 205 -23.51 -21.61 -3.00
N TRP A 206 -22.94 -20.50 -2.52
CA TRP A 206 -23.69 -19.52 -1.74
C TRP A 206 -23.15 -18.10 -1.98
N GLU A 207 -23.95 -17.10 -1.64
CA GLU A 207 -23.56 -15.70 -1.81
C GLU A 207 -23.52 -14.97 -0.48
N THR A 208 -22.58 -14.04 -0.38
CA THR A 208 -22.50 -13.03 0.69
C THR A 208 -22.32 -11.64 0.07
N MET A 209 -22.49 -10.59 0.88
CA MET A 209 -22.40 -9.22 0.40
C MET A 209 -21.79 -8.33 1.48
N LEU A 210 -20.84 -7.50 1.07
CA LEU A 210 -20.22 -6.45 1.87
C LEU A 210 -20.51 -5.10 1.24
N THR A 211 -20.53 -4.05 2.06
CA THR A 211 -20.65 -2.68 1.59
C THR A 211 -19.60 -1.78 2.22
N PHE A 212 -19.21 -0.76 1.45
CA PHE A 212 -18.17 0.17 1.83
C PHE A 212 -18.60 1.58 1.43
N HIS A 213 -18.18 2.58 2.20
CA HIS A 213 -18.39 3.99 1.86
C HIS A 213 -17.09 4.68 1.49
N ARG A 214 -17.19 5.76 0.73
CA ARG A 214 -16.03 6.62 0.45
C ARG A 214 -15.76 7.52 1.65
N ASP A 215 -14.49 7.61 2.00
CA ASP A 215 -14.01 8.63 2.93
C ASP A 215 -12.84 9.38 2.28
N ALA A 216 -13.07 10.62 1.87
CA ALA A 216 -12.05 11.47 1.25
C ALA A 216 -10.89 11.81 2.20
N THR A 217 -11.10 11.62 3.50
CA THR A 217 -10.09 11.86 4.55
C THR A 217 -9.33 10.59 4.93
N ALA A 218 -9.87 9.42 4.58
CA ALA A 218 -9.21 8.16 4.85
C ALA A 218 -7.86 8.07 4.12
N ARG A 219 -6.95 7.37 4.73
CA ARG A 219 -5.64 7.05 4.15
C ARG A 219 -5.41 5.55 4.29
N VAL A 220 -4.71 4.99 3.33
CA VAL A 220 -4.17 3.63 3.44
C VAL A 220 -2.78 3.78 4.02
N PRO A 221 -2.56 3.47 5.30
CA PRO A 221 -1.28 3.67 5.97
C PRO A 221 -0.23 2.68 5.45
N ASP A 222 1.04 3.07 5.56
CA ASP A 222 2.17 2.13 5.48
C ASP A 222 2.27 1.40 6.84
N ASP A 223 1.48 0.35 6.99
CA ASP A 223 1.39 -0.44 8.21
C ASP A 223 2.47 -1.52 8.26
N VAL A 224 3.23 -1.57 9.35
CA VAL A 224 4.27 -2.58 9.60
C VAL A 224 3.84 -3.45 10.78
N CYS A 225 3.06 -4.47 10.50
CA CYS A 225 2.49 -5.36 11.51
C CYS A 225 3.53 -5.97 12.48
N PRO A 226 4.74 -6.44 12.04
CA PRO A 226 5.77 -6.90 12.97
C PRO A 226 6.21 -5.84 13.99
N ASP A 227 6.24 -4.56 13.61
CA ASP A 227 6.59 -3.49 14.55
C ASP A 227 5.52 -3.27 15.60
N ARG A 228 4.24 -3.40 15.23
CA ARG A 228 3.13 -3.36 16.20
C ARG A 228 3.20 -4.53 17.20
N LEU A 229 3.46 -5.74 16.71
CA LEU A 229 3.65 -6.90 17.60
C LEU A 229 4.83 -6.70 18.55
N ALA A 230 5.97 -6.19 18.05
CA ALA A 230 7.13 -5.87 18.89
C ALA A 230 6.84 -4.78 19.93
N ALA A 231 5.91 -3.86 19.63
CA ALA A 231 5.42 -2.85 20.57
C ALA A 231 4.36 -3.37 21.54
N GLY A 232 3.97 -4.66 21.47
CA GLY A 232 2.91 -5.25 22.25
C GLY A 232 1.49 -4.88 21.80
N GLU A 233 1.36 -4.33 20.58
CA GLU A 233 0.08 -4.01 19.98
C GLU A 233 -0.50 -5.21 19.22
N PRO A 234 -1.84 -5.32 19.07
CA PRO A 234 -2.44 -6.40 18.31
C PRO A 234 -2.02 -6.37 16.82
N ALA A 235 -1.89 -7.53 16.21
CA ALA A 235 -1.62 -7.64 14.78
C ALA A 235 -2.73 -7.00 13.93
N GLU A 236 -4.00 -7.18 14.28
CA GLU A 236 -5.09 -6.42 13.65
C GLU A 236 -5.07 -4.97 14.15
N PRO A 237 -5.05 -4.00 13.24
CA PRO A 237 -5.19 -2.61 13.65
C PRO A 237 -6.56 -2.38 14.29
N PRO A 238 -6.67 -1.50 15.29
CA PRO A 238 -7.96 -1.08 15.80
C PRO A 238 -8.79 -0.52 14.63
N VAL A 239 -10.11 -0.72 14.71
CA VAL A 239 -11.06 -0.10 13.75
C VAL A 239 -10.66 1.37 13.62
N ALA A 240 -10.43 1.81 12.39
CA ALA A 240 -9.99 3.17 12.14
C ALA A 240 -11.01 4.15 12.74
N THR A 241 -10.79 4.54 13.98
CA THR A 241 -11.50 5.68 14.55
C THR A 241 -11.02 6.89 13.77
N ARG A 242 -11.97 7.69 13.30
CA ARG A 242 -11.77 8.93 12.56
C ARG A 242 -10.63 9.73 13.19
N ARG A 243 -9.40 9.53 12.71
CA ARG A 243 -8.27 10.39 13.07
C ARG A 243 -8.50 11.68 12.30
N GLU A 244 -8.47 12.80 13.00
CA GLU A 244 -8.50 14.12 12.39
C GLU A 244 -7.48 14.17 11.25
N ALA A 245 -7.99 14.35 10.02
CA ALA A 245 -7.15 14.31 8.84
C ALA A 245 -6.23 15.53 8.87
N ALA A 246 -4.93 15.26 8.75
CA ALA A 246 -4.02 16.34 8.37
C ALA A 246 -4.54 16.99 7.08
N PRO A 247 -4.57 18.32 6.97
CA PRO A 247 -5.03 18.99 5.77
C PRO A 247 -4.23 18.44 4.57
N PRO A 248 -4.87 18.24 3.40
CA PRO A 248 -4.14 17.83 2.22
C PRO A 248 -3.04 18.85 1.94
N PRO A 249 -1.83 18.40 1.55
CA PRO A 249 -0.77 19.34 1.16
C PRO A 249 -1.29 20.24 0.04
N PRO A 250 -0.87 21.52 0.00
CA PRO A 250 -1.32 22.45 -1.01
C PRO A 250 -1.05 21.87 -2.41
N ALA A 251 -2.06 21.94 -3.27
CA ALA A 251 -1.92 21.53 -4.65
C ALA A 251 -0.86 22.40 -5.33
N ILE A 252 0.24 21.77 -5.78
CA ILE A 252 1.25 22.48 -6.55
C ILE A 252 0.75 22.56 -7.98
N GLN A 253 0.83 23.77 -8.56
CA GLN A 253 0.54 23.95 -9.98
C GLN A 253 1.54 23.11 -10.80
N ALA A 254 1.02 22.15 -11.53
CA ALA A 254 1.81 21.33 -12.45
C ALA A 254 2.49 22.28 -13.45
N VAL A 255 3.82 22.20 -13.56
CA VAL A 255 4.54 22.82 -14.67
C VAL A 255 4.19 21.99 -15.91
N PRO A 256 3.54 22.58 -16.92
CA PRO A 256 3.18 21.81 -18.12
C PRO A 256 4.45 21.26 -18.77
N SER A 257 4.59 19.95 -18.84
CA SER A 257 5.59 19.29 -19.69
C SER A 257 5.12 19.43 -21.13
N ALA A 258 5.97 19.91 -22.02
CA ALA A 258 5.66 20.08 -23.44
C ALA A 258 5.49 18.74 -24.21
N ALA A 259 5.83 17.62 -23.62
CA ALA A 259 5.67 16.28 -24.18
C ALA A 259 4.90 15.39 -23.20
N PRO A 260 4.07 14.44 -23.70
CA PRO A 260 3.40 13.49 -22.85
C PRO A 260 4.42 12.64 -22.08
N ALA A 261 4.19 12.46 -20.77
CA ALA A 261 5.05 11.65 -19.92
C ALA A 261 5.12 10.20 -20.43
N PRO A 262 6.31 9.58 -20.45
CA PRO A 262 6.44 8.16 -20.77
C PRO A 262 5.60 7.29 -19.88
N ARG A 263 5.07 6.18 -20.42
CA ARG A 263 4.25 5.27 -19.65
C ARG A 263 5.09 4.16 -19.03
N LEU A 264 5.15 4.15 -17.70
CA LEU A 264 5.89 3.15 -16.94
C LEU A 264 5.00 1.98 -16.46
N THR A 265 3.69 2.07 -16.66
CA THR A 265 2.73 1.06 -16.21
C THR A 265 3.08 -0.34 -16.68
N GLY A 266 2.95 -1.31 -15.78
CA GLY A 266 3.12 -2.73 -16.08
C GLY A 266 3.83 -3.50 -14.98
N ILE A 267 4.13 -4.76 -15.28
CA ILE A 267 4.93 -5.63 -14.42
C ILE A 267 6.37 -5.61 -14.94
N TRP A 268 7.29 -5.32 -14.04
CA TRP A 268 8.71 -5.20 -14.34
C TRP A 268 9.52 -6.17 -13.49
N GLU A 269 10.63 -6.63 -14.04
CA GLU A 269 11.57 -7.51 -13.34
C GLU A 269 13.01 -7.02 -13.55
N PRO A 270 13.93 -7.32 -12.62
CA PRO A 270 15.32 -6.89 -12.77
C PRO A 270 15.93 -7.48 -14.05
N LYS A 271 16.62 -6.65 -14.82
CA LYS A 271 17.41 -7.10 -15.97
C LYS A 271 18.72 -7.76 -15.53
N THR A 272 19.25 -7.30 -14.41
CA THR A 272 20.44 -7.86 -13.77
C THR A 272 20.22 -7.98 -12.27
N PHE A 273 20.61 -9.11 -11.70
CA PHE A 273 20.60 -9.28 -10.25
C PHE A 273 21.85 -8.68 -9.62
N GLY A 274 21.69 -7.97 -8.53
CA GLY A 274 22.81 -7.43 -7.75
C GLY A 274 22.46 -7.40 -6.27
N PHE A 275 23.27 -8.05 -5.44
CA PHE A 275 23.03 -8.14 -4.01
C PHE A 275 23.93 -7.22 -3.19
N MET A 276 24.84 -6.51 -3.87
CA MET A 276 25.86 -5.71 -3.21
C MET A 276 26.05 -4.38 -3.90
N VAL A 277 26.23 -3.36 -3.09
CA VAL A 277 26.68 -2.03 -3.49
C VAL A 277 28.20 -1.99 -3.36
N THR A 278 28.90 -1.83 -4.47
CA THR A 278 30.37 -1.78 -4.48
C THR A 278 30.85 -0.35 -4.63
N GLY A 279 31.99 -0.04 -3.95
CA GLY A 279 32.63 1.27 -4.06
C GLY A 279 31.91 2.40 -3.33
N ALA A 280 31.01 2.10 -2.41
CA ALA A 280 30.41 3.12 -1.55
C ALA A 280 31.51 3.82 -0.72
N PRO A 281 31.56 5.15 -0.68
CA PRO A 281 32.57 5.92 0.04
C PRO A 281 32.22 5.99 1.54
N LEU A 282 32.39 4.87 2.25
CA LEU A 282 32.04 4.74 3.65
C LEU A 282 32.83 5.74 4.52
N SER A 283 32.14 6.41 5.43
CA SER A 283 32.78 7.11 6.54
C SER A 283 33.38 6.10 7.53
N LYS A 284 34.18 6.57 8.46
CA LYS A 284 34.72 5.73 9.53
C LYS A 284 33.60 4.99 10.28
N ALA A 285 32.52 5.67 10.62
CA ALA A 285 31.38 5.07 11.29
C ALA A 285 30.68 4.01 10.43
N GLY A 286 30.54 4.28 9.13
CA GLY A 286 29.98 3.33 8.18
C GLY A 286 30.85 2.07 8.04
N GLN A 287 32.17 2.25 7.95
CA GLN A 287 33.13 1.13 7.86
C GLN A 287 33.12 0.24 9.11
N GLU A 288 33.06 0.85 10.30
CA GLU A 288 32.97 0.10 11.56
C GLU A 288 31.74 -0.80 11.63
N ILE A 289 30.60 -0.33 11.10
CA ILE A 289 29.37 -1.14 11.02
C ILE A 289 29.52 -2.28 10.00
N VAL A 290 30.06 -2.00 8.82
CA VAL A 290 30.26 -3.01 7.77
C VAL A 290 31.22 -4.10 8.26
N ASP A 291 32.32 -3.74 8.92
CA ASP A 291 33.27 -4.70 9.48
C ASP A 291 32.65 -5.60 10.55
N ARG A 292 31.85 -5.03 11.42
CA ARG A 292 31.07 -5.77 12.43
C ARG A 292 30.07 -6.71 11.80
N ASN A 293 29.34 -6.24 10.78
CA ASN A 293 28.38 -7.05 10.04
C ASN A 293 29.09 -8.19 9.30
N ALA A 294 30.25 -7.93 8.71
CA ALA A 294 31.07 -8.97 8.08
C ALA A 294 31.49 -10.05 9.07
N ALA A 295 31.91 -9.68 10.27
CA ALA A 295 32.25 -10.61 11.34
C ALA A 295 31.04 -11.45 11.78
N ALA A 296 29.86 -10.83 11.89
CA ALA A 296 28.62 -11.53 12.23
C ALA A 296 28.20 -12.50 11.11
N MET A 297 28.36 -12.12 9.84
CA MET A 297 28.10 -12.99 8.69
C MET A 297 29.04 -14.19 8.64
N ALA A 298 30.31 -14.00 8.98
CA ALA A 298 31.27 -15.09 9.11
C ALA A 298 30.86 -16.10 10.22
N GLY A 299 30.11 -15.62 11.24
CA GLY A 299 29.46 -16.44 12.26
C GLY A 299 28.11 -17.02 11.85
N GLY A 300 27.71 -16.91 10.58
CA GLY A 300 26.46 -17.48 10.04
C GLY A 300 25.21 -16.60 10.20
N ARG A 301 25.36 -15.31 10.57
CA ARG A 301 24.24 -14.37 10.68
C ARG A 301 23.87 -13.74 9.32
N ILE A 302 22.61 -13.42 9.13
CA ILE A 302 22.11 -12.70 7.95
C ILE A 302 22.02 -11.20 8.29
N MET A 303 22.60 -10.35 7.43
CA MET A 303 22.66 -8.90 7.67
C MET A 303 21.54 -8.10 6.99
N GLN A 304 20.74 -8.71 6.14
CA GLN A 304 19.52 -8.11 5.59
C GLN A 304 18.37 -8.21 6.61
N THR A 305 18.55 -7.59 7.75
CA THR A 305 17.67 -7.77 8.91
C THR A 305 16.24 -7.30 8.68
N ALA A 306 16.04 -6.20 7.95
CA ALA A 306 14.70 -5.74 7.59
C ALA A 306 13.96 -6.80 6.75
N TRP A 307 14.62 -7.39 5.76
CA TRP A 307 14.00 -8.38 4.87
C TRP A 307 13.66 -9.69 5.57
N VAL A 308 14.60 -10.23 6.34
CA VAL A 308 14.39 -11.51 7.03
C VAL A 308 13.41 -11.40 8.20
N SER A 309 13.18 -10.19 8.69
CA SER A 309 12.20 -9.89 9.73
C SER A 309 10.87 -9.37 9.16
N CYS A 310 10.65 -9.52 7.85
CA CYS A 310 9.40 -9.16 7.17
C CYS A 310 9.06 -7.66 7.20
N ARG A 311 10.08 -6.84 7.32
CA ARG A 311 9.98 -5.38 7.26
C ARG A 311 10.32 -4.86 5.86
N PRO A 312 9.83 -3.68 5.45
CA PRO A 312 10.19 -3.11 4.15
C PRO A 312 11.70 -2.93 4.01
N GLY A 313 12.23 -3.38 2.90
CA GLY A 313 13.65 -3.22 2.57
C GLY A 313 14.04 -1.82 2.11
N ALA A 314 13.07 -0.92 1.98
CA ALA A 314 13.29 0.48 1.59
C ALA A 314 14.22 0.64 0.38
N VAL A 315 15.32 1.38 0.56
CA VAL A 315 16.31 1.63 -0.49
C VAL A 315 16.91 0.35 -1.03
N SER A 316 17.17 -0.66 -0.19
CA SER A 316 17.74 -1.92 -0.66
C SER A 316 16.86 -2.62 -1.69
N THR A 317 15.54 -2.51 -1.59
CA THR A 317 14.62 -3.06 -2.59
C THR A 317 14.78 -2.37 -3.95
N MET A 318 15.10 -1.09 -3.97
CA MET A 318 15.32 -0.33 -5.21
C MET A 318 16.74 -0.51 -5.75
N THR A 319 17.72 -0.59 -4.87
CA THR A 319 19.13 -0.79 -5.26
C THR A 319 19.45 -2.23 -5.62
N MET A 320 18.70 -3.19 -5.07
CA MET A 320 18.87 -4.62 -5.27
C MET A 320 17.54 -5.32 -5.54
N PRO A 321 16.79 -4.91 -6.58
CA PRO A 321 15.54 -5.56 -6.87
C PRO A 321 15.78 -7.05 -7.17
N ARG A 322 15.00 -7.91 -6.56
CA ARG A 322 15.10 -9.37 -6.74
C ARG A 322 13.93 -9.91 -7.53
N GLU A 323 12.75 -9.34 -7.26
CA GLU A 323 11.48 -9.86 -7.71
C GLU A 323 10.76 -8.82 -8.58
N LYS A 324 9.56 -9.15 -9.02
CA LYS A 324 8.77 -8.30 -9.87
C LYS A 324 8.20 -7.11 -9.11
N ILE A 325 7.95 -6.06 -9.88
CA ILE A 325 7.36 -4.81 -9.41
C ILE A 325 6.18 -4.49 -10.32
N VAL A 326 5.03 -4.18 -9.73
CA VAL A 326 3.90 -3.60 -10.47
C VAL A 326 3.98 -2.09 -10.37
N ILE A 327 3.98 -1.40 -11.51
CA ILE A 327 3.92 0.05 -11.59
C ILE A 327 2.53 0.45 -12.09
N LEU A 328 1.82 1.27 -11.30
CA LEU A 328 0.57 1.92 -11.67
C LEU A 328 0.82 3.42 -11.74
N GLN A 329 0.53 4.05 -12.87
CA GLN A 329 0.80 5.46 -13.11
C GLN A 329 -0.49 6.23 -13.29
N SER A 330 -0.72 7.22 -12.42
CA SER A 330 -1.74 8.26 -12.59
C SER A 330 -1.08 9.65 -12.69
N PRO A 331 -1.80 10.70 -13.10
CA PRO A 331 -1.22 12.04 -13.23
C PRO A 331 -0.66 12.62 -11.92
N ASP A 332 -1.24 12.24 -10.79
CA ASP A 332 -0.95 12.75 -9.45
C ASP A 332 -0.07 11.81 -8.62
N GLU A 333 0.01 10.53 -8.98
CA GLU A 333 0.79 9.56 -8.22
C GLU A 333 1.25 8.38 -9.08
N ILE A 334 2.48 7.95 -8.86
CA ILE A 334 2.99 6.67 -9.35
C ILE A 334 3.13 5.73 -8.15
N THR A 335 2.44 4.58 -8.22
CA THR A 335 2.48 3.57 -7.17
C THR A 335 3.32 2.39 -7.62
N LEU A 336 4.30 2.00 -6.82
CA LEU A 336 5.10 0.80 -7.00
C LEU A 336 4.71 -0.24 -5.96
N LEU A 337 4.33 -1.43 -6.43
CA LEU A 337 3.99 -2.58 -5.60
C LEU A 337 5.09 -3.62 -5.76
N PHE A 338 5.80 -3.93 -4.69
CA PHE A 338 6.92 -4.87 -4.69
C PHE A 338 6.47 -6.21 -4.13
N GLU A 339 6.81 -7.30 -4.84
CA GLU A 339 6.52 -8.65 -4.37
C GLU A 339 7.27 -8.97 -3.08
N MET A 340 8.57 -8.63 -3.04
CA MET A 340 9.46 -9.03 -1.95
C MET A 340 10.49 -7.93 -1.60
N PRO A 341 10.62 -7.55 -0.33
CA PRO A 341 9.63 -7.75 0.72
C PRO A 341 8.37 -6.98 0.36
N ARG A 342 7.21 -7.46 0.76
CA ARG A 342 5.94 -6.80 0.43
C ARG A 342 5.97 -5.32 0.81
N MET A 343 5.91 -4.45 -0.20
CA MET A 343 6.06 -3.01 -0.02
C MET A 343 5.20 -2.26 -1.03
N VAL A 344 4.53 -1.22 -0.56
CA VAL A 344 3.80 -0.26 -1.39
C VAL A 344 4.52 1.07 -1.29
N ARG A 345 5.02 1.59 -2.41
CA ARG A 345 5.66 2.91 -2.47
C ARG A 345 4.82 3.84 -3.32
N ARG A 346 4.52 5.01 -2.77
CA ARG A 346 3.75 6.06 -3.43
C ARG A 346 4.67 7.22 -3.75
N ILE A 347 4.74 7.60 -5.00
CA ILE A 347 5.47 8.78 -5.49
C ILE A 347 4.44 9.83 -5.86
N ARG A 348 4.32 10.87 -5.05
CA ARG A 348 3.40 11.99 -5.30
C ARG A 348 3.97 12.87 -6.40
N MET A 349 3.27 13.02 -7.49
CA MET A 349 3.75 13.75 -8.65
C MET A 349 3.59 15.25 -8.47
N ASN A 350 4.64 16.00 -8.83
CA ASN A 350 4.69 17.48 -8.74
C ASN A 350 4.33 18.02 -7.35
N ALA A 351 4.65 17.27 -6.31
CA ALA A 351 4.42 17.63 -4.92
C ALA A 351 5.70 18.12 -4.24
N THR A 352 5.58 18.63 -3.02
CA THR A 352 6.70 18.90 -2.11
C THR A 352 6.64 17.97 -0.92
N HIS A 353 7.77 17.79 -0.26
CA HIS A 353 7.81 17.10 1.02
C HIS A 353 7.09 17.94 2.10
N PRO A 354 6.39 17.31 3.04
CA PRO A 354 5.78 18.02 4.15
C PRO A 354 6.86 18.61 5.06
N ALA A 355 6.59 19.77 5.66
CA ALA A 355 7.52 20.46 6.55
C ALA A 355 7.92 19.64 7.79
N THR A 356 7.10 18.66 8.17
CA THR A 356 7.38 17.72 9.26
C THR A 356 7.09 16.30 8.78
N LEU A 357 8.07 15.42 8.93
CA LEU A 357 8.00 14.03 8.53
C LEU A 357 8.12 13.11 9.74
N LYS A 358 7.27 12.09 9.80
CA LYS A 358 7.50 10.91 10.61
C LYS A 358 8.31 9.92 9.77
N PRO A 359 9.56 9.59 10.15
CA PRO A 359 10.36 8.66 9.37
C PRO A 359 9.70 7.28 9.26
N GLY A 360 9.81 6.69 8.06
CA GLY A 360 9.29 5.37 7.74
C GLY A 360 10.32 4.53 6.98
N TYR A 361 10.00 3.28 6.71
CA TYR A 361 10.88 2.40 5.95
C TYR A 361 11.06 2.86 4.50
N VAL A 362 10.00 3.37 3.88
CA VAL A 362 9.98 3.76 2.46
C VAL A 362 10.23 5.26 2.24
N GLY A 363 10.30 6.03 3.31
CA GLY A 363 10.41 7.48 3.25
C GLY A 363 9.17 8.16 2.66
N ASP A 364 9.33 9.45 2.35
CA ASP A 364 8.36 10.28 1.62
C ASP A 364 8.92 10.57 0.24
N SER A 365 8.23 10.14 -0.83
CA SER A 365 8.70 10.27 -2.20
C SER A 365 7.87 11.29 -2.97
N VAL A 366 8.56 12.21 -3.63
CA VAL A 366 7.97 13.17 -4.58
C VAL A 366 8.61 12.99 -5.94
N GLY A 367 7.82 13.10 -7.00
CA GLY A 367 8.27 12.86 -8.37
C GLY A 367 7.94 14.01 -9.30
N ARG A 368 8.77 14.16 -10.33
CA ARG A 368 8.52 15.05 -11.47
C ARG A 368 9.10 14.46 -12.74
N TRP A 369 8.54 14.86 -13.87
CA TRP A 369 9.10 14.51 -15.18
C TRP A 369 10.08 15.58 -15.62
N GLU A 370 11.31 15.18 -15.96
CA GLU A 370 12.32 16.01 -16.62
C GLU A 370 12.56 15.46 -18.03
N GLY A 371 11.90 16.05 -19.02
CA GLY A 371 11.87 15.47 -20.36
C GLY A 371 11.22 14.08 -20.33
N GLY A 372 11.96 13.05 -20.77
CA GLY A 372 11.52 11.65 -20.77
C GLY A 372 11.87 10.87 -19.50
N THR A 373 12.50 11.49 -18.50
CA THR A 373 12.99 10.84 -17.27
C THR A 373 12.09 11.19 -16.09
N LEU A 374 11.63 10.19 -15.34
CA LEU A 374 11.01 10.40 -14.05
C LEU A 374 12.12 10.60 -13.01
N VAL A 375 12.11 11.75 -12.34
CA VAL A 375 13.01 12.06 -11.23
C VAL A 375 12.21 11.95 -9.93
N VAL A 376 12.69 11.13 -9.01
CA VAL A 376 12.08 10.90 -7.72
C VAL A 376 13.03 11.30 -6.61
N ASP A 377 12.56 12.18 -5.77
CA ASP A 377 13.26 12.63 -4.57
C ASP A 377 12.65 11.97 -3.33
N THR A 378 13.46 11.41 -2.44
CA THR A 378 12.95 10.71 -1.25
C THR A 378 13.77 11.01 -0.03
N ILE A 379 13.09 11.42 1.04
CA ILE A 379 13.63 11.72 2.37
C ILE A 379 12.77 11.05 3.45
N GLY A 380 13.15 11.18 4.71
CA GLY A 380 12.34 10.70 5.83
C GLY A 380 12.40 9.18 6.02
N PHE A 381 13.51 8.56 5.69
CA PHE A 381 13.77 7.16 6.04
C PHE A 381 14.01 7.01 7.55
N ASN A 382 13.66 5.85 8.10
CA ASN A 382 13.87 5.56 9.52
C ASN A 382 15.27 5.00 9.87
N GLY A 383 16.06 4.66 8.86
CA GLY A 383 17.40 4.11 9.04
C GLY A 383 17.46 2.65 9.51
N PHE A 384 16.35 1.91 9.45
CA PHE A 384 16.29 0.49 9.89
C PHE A 384 16.51 -0.52 8.76
N ALA A 385 16.57 -0.07 7.52
CA ALA A 385 16.84 -0.94 6.39
C ALA A 385 18.27 -0.73 5.90
N GLU A 386 18.95 -1.82 5.64
CA GLU A 386 20.30 -1.81 5.07
C GLU A 386 20.26 -1.41 3.60
N LEU A 387 21.37 -0.88 3.11
CA LEU A 387 21.52 -0.53 1.70
C LEU A 387 21.78 -1.77 0.83
N ASP A 388 22.40 -2.82 1.37
CA ASP A 388 22.76 -4.04 0.64
C ASP A 388 22.83 -5.29 1.52
N ALA A 389 23.07 -6.44 0.88
CA ALA A 389 23.17 -7.75 1.54
C ALA A 389 24.35 -7.88 2.53
N ARG A 390 25.32 -6.97 2.50
CA ARG A 390 26.41 -6.93 3.49
C ARG A 390 26.06 -6.10 4.71
N GLY A 391 24.87 -5.54 4.75
CA GLY A 391 24.43 -4.72 5.85
C GLY A 391 25.10 -3.34 5.87
N GLN A 392 25.31 -2.73 4.71
CA GLN A 392 25.73 -1.34 4.66
C GLN A 392 24.65 -0.46 5.30
N PRO A 393 25.00 0.37 6.30
CA PRO A 393 24.04 1.06 7.12
C PRO A 393 23.36 2.21 6.37
N THR A 394 22.14 2.54 6.83
CA THR A 394 21.46 3.80 6.50
C THR A 394 21.08 4.53 7.77
N SER A 395 20.86 5.85 7.67
CA SER A 395 20.44 6.69 8.78
C SER A 395 19.13 7.42 8.47
N PRO A 396 18.50 8.07 9.46
CA PRO A 396 17.39 8.98 9.17
C PRO A 396 17.78 10.22 8.35
N GLN A 397 19.06 10.46 8.12
CA GLN A 397 19.57 11.51 7.22
C GLN A 397 19.70 11.04 5.77
N LEU A 398 19.34 9.77 5.50
CA LEU A 398 19.35 9.24 4.14
C LEU A 398 18.43 10.07 3.23
N HIS A 399 19.00 10.49 2.11
CA HIS A 399 18.33 11.14 1.00
C HIS A 399 18.66 10.39 -0.28
N THR A 400 17.66 10.08 -1.10
CA THR A 400 17.87 9.46 -2.41
C THR A 400 17.25 10.28 -3.52
N VAL A 401 17.98 10.40 -4.63
CA VAL A 401 17.44 10.92 -5.88
C VAL A 401 17.53 9.81 -6.93
N GLU A 402 16.38 9.42 -7.46
CA GLU A 402 16.27 8.35 -8.45
C GLU A 402 15.87 8.91 -9.80
N ARG A 403 16.44 8.37 -10.86
CA ARG A 403 16.15 8.75 -12.24
C ARG A 403 15.75 7.50 -13.02
N PHE A 404 14.48 7.40 -13.39
CA PHE A 404 13.94 6.31 -14.21
C PHE A 404 13.85 6.77 -15.64
N THR A 405 14.68 6.22 -16.51
CA THR A 405 14.75 6.60 -17.93
C THR A 405 14.35 5.42 -18.80
N PRO A 406 13.22 5.49 -19.51
CA PRO A 406 12.88 4.48 -20.50
C PRO A 406 13.96 4.39 -21.59
N ALA A 407 14.43 3.18 -21.85
CA ALA A 407 15.43 2.88 -22.87
C ALA A 407 14.78 2.43 -24.19
N ALA A 408 15.53 2.53 -25.28
CA ALA A 408 15.04 2.20 -26.64
C ALA A 408 14.67 0.70 -26.79
N ASP A 409 15.24 -0.19 -25.98
CA ASP A 409 14.93 -1.62 -25.96
C ASP A 409 13.68 -1.97 -25.13
N GLY A 410 12.96 -0.96 -24.61
CA GLY A 410 11.78 -1.12 -23.79
C GLY A 410 12.07 -1.42 -22.31
N SER A 411 13.34 -1.39 -21.89
CA SER A 411 13.73 -1.44 -20.48
C SER A 411 13.62 -0.06 -19.82
N ILE A 412 13.80 -0.01 -18.49
CA ILE A 412 13.94 1.23 -17.73
C ILE A 412 15.34 1.20 -17.11
N ASP A 413 16.16 2.17 -17.43
CA ASP A 413 17.42 2.41 -16.73
C ASP A 413 17.15 3.26 -15.48
N ILE A 414 17.76 2.89 -14.39
CA ILE A 414 17.55 3.50 -13.08
C ILE A 414 18.90 3.89 -12.50
N GLU A 415 19.04 5.17 -12.20
CA GLU A 415 20.16 5.71 -11.44
C GLU A 415 19.67 6.14 -10.07
N VAL A 416 20.29 5.64 -9.01
CA VAL A 416 19.96 5.98 -7.62
C VAL A 416 21.15 6.69 -7.01
N THR A 417 21.06 7.98 -6.80
CA THR A 417 22.05 8.76 -6.06
C THR A 417 21.70 8.71 -4.57
N ILE A 418 22.62 8.32 -3.75
CA ILE A 418 22.50 8.10 -2.32
C ILE A 418 23.35 9.13 -1.60
N THR A 419 22.74 9.83 -0.66
CA THR A 419 23.40 10.79 0.24
C THR A 419 23.00 10.43 1.67
N ASP A 420 23.97 10.06 2.49
CA ASP A 420 23.75 9.82 3.93
C ASP A 420 25.04 10.21 4.69
N PRO A 421 25.13 11.46 5.15
CA PRO A 421 26.35 12.03 5.73
C PRO A 421 26.78 11.36 7.05
N GLU A 422 25.93 10.54 7.66
CA GLU A 422 26.28 9.80 8.86
C GLU A 422 27.20 8.61 8.54
N TYR A 423 27.00 7.97 7.36
CA TYR A 423 27.72 6.74 7.01
C TYR A 423 28.55 6.82 5.75
N TYR A 424 28.43 7.86 4.95
CA TYR A 424 29.16 8.04 3.69
C TYR A 424 29.78 9.42 3.62
N GLU A 425 31.04 9.50 3.18
CA GLU A 425 31.82 10.74 3.09
C GLU A 425 31.33 11.67 1.99
N GLN A 426 30.71 11.11 0.94
CA GLN A 426 30.18 11.86 -0.20
C GLN A 426 29.03 11.11 -0.86
N PRO A 427 28.17 11.78 -1.62
CA PRO A 427 27.16 11.13 -2.43
C PRO A 427 27.76 10.15 -3.44
N PHE A 428 27.06 9.06 -3.72
CA PHE A 428 27.42 8.10 -4.75
C PHE A 428 26.20 7.56 -5.50
N THR A 429 26.40 7.01 -6.69
CA THR A 429 25.31 6.58 -7.56
C THR A 429 25.40 5.11 -7.89
N ILE A 430 24.26 4.43 -7.83
CA ILE A 430 24.09 3.03 -8.22
C ILE A 430 23.24 3.00 -9.49
N LYS A 431 23.61 2.14 -10.45
CA LYS A 431 22.87 1.95 -11.70
C LYS A 431 22.24 0.57 -11.73
N ARG A 432 20.97 0.52 -12.14
CA ARG A 432 20.17 -0.69 -12.29
C ARG A 432 19.34 -0.58 -13.57
N SER A 433 18.79 -1.70 -14.01
CA SER A 433 17.88 -1.71 -15.15
C SER A 433 16.79 -2.75 -14.94
N TRP A 434 15.57 -2.39 -15.33
CA TRP A 434 14.39 -3.25 -15.29
C TRP A 434 13.90 -3.51 -16.70
N LYS A 435 13.48 -4.74 -16.98
CA LYS A 435 12.80 -5.12 -18.22
C LYS A 435 11.34 -5.45 -17.94
N LYS A 436 10.49 -5.33 -18.96
CA LYS A 436 9.10 -5.79 -18.83
C LYS A 436 9.07 -7.29 -18.57
N SER A 437 8.28 -7.69 -17.58
CA SER A 437 8.01 -9.09 -17.31
C SER A 437 6.99 -9.65 -18.30
N ALA A 438 7.18 -10.90 -18.70
CA ALA A 438 6.18 -11.66 -19.45
C ALA A 438 5.03 -12.17 -18.55
N SER A 439 5.20 -12.12 -17.25
CA SER A 439 4.19 -12.53 -16.28
C SER A 439 3.00 -11.57 -16.28
N ARG A 440 1.79 -12.12 -16.21
CA ARG A 440 0.54 -11.35 -16.05
C ARG A 440 0.18 -11.12 -14.59
N HIS A 441 0.72 -11.93 -13.69
CA HIS A 441 0.54 -11.83 -12.25
C HIS A 441 1.88 -11.60 -11.57
N PRO A 442 1.98 -10.70 -10.58
CA PRO A 442 3.08 -10.71 -9.67
C PRO A 442 3.05 -12.03 -8.89
N PHE A 443 4.21 -12.51 -8.48
CA PHE A 443 4.30 -13.60 -7.54
C PHE A 443 3.95 -13.09 -6.14
N GLU A 444 3.30 -13.89 -5.34
CA GLU A 444 3.01 -13.55 -3.95
C GLU A 444 4.05 -14.19 -3.04
N TYR A 445 4.65 -13.39 -2.17
CA TYR A 445 5.57 -13.86 -1.14
C TYR A 445 5.03 -13.46 0.23
N ASP A 446 4.70 -14.46 1.05
CA ASP A 446 4.36 -14.23 2.45
C ASP A 446 5.59 -14.47 3.33
N CYS A 447 6.26 -13.39 3.68
CA CYS A 447 7.45 -13.44 4.51
C CYS A 447 7.18 -14.04 5.90
N MET A 448 5.96 -13.88 6.42
CA MET A 448 5.61 -14.34 7.77
C MET A 448 5.46 -15.85 7.90
N GLU A 449 5.49 -16.59 6.79
CA GLU A 449 5.63 -18.05 6.84
C GLU A 449 6.99 -18.50 7.39
N ASN A 450 8.02 -17.63 7.31
CA ASN A 450 9.36 -17.90 7.83
C ASN A 450 10.04 -16.64 8.39
N PRO A 451 9.50 -15.97 9.42
CA PRO A 451 10.07 -14.76 9.98
C PRO A 451 11.33 -15.09 10.79
N ARG A 452 12.35 -14.23 10.65
CA ARG A 452 13.60 -14.28 11.44
C ARG A 452 13.72 -13.05 12.32
N GLN A 453 12.74 -12.88 13.21
CA GLN A 453 12.62 -11.73 14.10
C GLN A 453 13.85 -11.51 14.98
N GLU A 454 14.46 -12.58 15.46
CA GLU A 454 15.65 -12.51 16.32
C GLU A 454 16.85 -11.86 15.61
N ASP A 455 17.01 -12.09 14.30
CA ASP A 455 18.08 -11.46 13.52
C ASP A 455 17.92 -9.95 13.46
N PHE A 456 16.66 -9.46 13.34
CA PHE A 456 16.36 -8.04 13.35
C PHE A 456 16.61 -7.40 14.73
N GLU A 457 16.09 -8.00 15.80
CA GLU A 457 16.22 -7.48 17.16
C GLU A 457 17.67 -7.48 17.65
N ASN A 458 18.48 -8.39 17.14
CA ASN A 458 19.90 -8.50 17.45
C ASN A 458 20.79 -7.63 16.56
N ALA A 459 20.25 -6.99 15.53
CA ALA A 459 21.03 -6.07 14.70
C ALA A 459 21.51 -4.88 15.54
N TYR A 460 22.82 -4.66 15.55
CA TYR A 460 23.48 -3.70 16.44
C TYR A 460 22.90 -2.28 16.33
N TYR A 461 22.77 -1.79 15.11
CA TYR A 461 22.32 -0.42 14.87
C TYR A 461 20.82 -0.22 15.17
N VAL A 462 20.00 -1.28 15.16
CA VAL A 462 18.58 -1.23 15.50
C VAL A 462 18.41 -1.00 17.00
N ARG A 463 19.17 -1.71 17.86
CA ARG A 463 19.08 -1.57 19.32
C ARG A 463 19.37 -0.15 19.80
N GLU A 464 20.34 0.52 19.21
CA GLU A 464 20.73 1.87 19.62
C GLU A 464 19.77 2.96 19.13
N ARG A 465 18.99 2.66 18.09
CA ARG A 465 18.19 3.65 17.36
C ARG A 465 16.68 3.50 17.46
N TYR A 466 16.18 2.51 18.16
CA TYR A 466 14.74 2.23 18.31
C TYR A 466 14.02 3.32 19.11
N ARG A 467 14.35 4.59 18.86
CA ARG A 467 13.61 5.73 19.38
C ARG A 467 12.89 6.40 18.22
N PRO A 468 11.58 6.64 18.35
CA PRO A 468 10.87 7.39 17.32
C PRO A 468 11.50 8.78 17.19
N VAL A 469 12.15 9.02 16.07
CA VAL A 469 12.75 10.31 15.72
C VAL A 469 11.87 10.94 14.66
N CYS A 470 11.41 12.16 14.91
CA CYS A 470 10.80 12.98 13.87
C CYS A 470 11.88 13.83 13.22
N MET A 471 11.69 14.16 11.96
CA MET A 471 12.62 14.96 11.18
C MET A 471 11.92 16.24 10.72
N ARG A 472 12.60 17.37 10.84
CA ARG A 472 12.17 18.63 10.24
C ARG A 472 12.94 18.85 8.96
N VAL A 473 12.25 19.23 7.89
CA VAL A 473 12.84 19.63 6.61
C VAL A 473 13.04 21.13 6.63
N GLU A 474 14.28 21.60 6.49
CA GLU A 474 14.63 23.01 6.53
C GLU A 474 15.29 23.46 5.22
N GLY A 475 14.73 24.52 4.62
CA GLY A 475 15.28 25.20 3.46
C GLY A 475 15.15 24.47 2.12
N GLU A 476 15.53 25.14 1.04
CA GLU A 476 15.51 24.60 -0.32
C GLU A 476 16.56 23.48 -0.53
N GLY A 477 17.57 23.40 0.33
CA GLY A 477 18.59 22.35 0.32
C GLY A 477 18.21 21.07 1.08
N MET A 478 16.97 20.98 1.58
CA MET A 478 16.42 19.82 2.31
C MET A 478 17.33 19.29 3.43
N THR A 479 17.81 20.20 4.28
CA THR A 479 18.53 19.80 5.48
C THR A 479 17.56 19.14 6.46
N LEU A 480 17.87 17.90 6.87
CA LEU A 480 17.07 17.15 7.83
C LEU A 480 17.60 17.39 9.25
N SER A 481 16.83 18.03 10.10
CA SER A 481 17.16 18.19 11.52
C SER A 481 16.36 17.21 12.38
N LYS A 482 17.04 16.57 13.34
CA LYS A 482 16.37 15.67 14.31
C LYS A 482 15.53 16.49 15.27
N MET A 483 14.29 16.07 15.48
CA MET A 483 13.42 16.62 16.51
C MET A 483 12.80 15.50 17.35
N VAL A 484 12.49 15.76 18.60
CA VAL A 484 11.73 14.83 19.43
C VAL A 484 10.31 14.78 18.89
N CYS A 485 9.81 13.59 18.55
CA CYS A 485 8.40 13.43 18.23
C CYS A 485 7.59 13.86 19.45
N GLY A 486 6.68 14.81 19.28
CA GLY A 486 5.77 15.21 20.34
C GLY A 486 5.13 13.96 20.95
N LYS A 487 5.06 13.87 22.27
CA LYS A 487 4.20 12.87 22.90
C LYS A 487 2.81 13.04 22.30
N PRO A 488 2.06 11.96 22.03
CA PRO A 488 0.63 12.11 21.81
C PRO A 488 0.11 12.89 23.03
N GLU A 489 -0.55 14.00 22.80
CA GLU A 489 -1.26 14.68 23.87
C GLU A 489 -2.24 13.68 24.47
N GLU A 490 -2.16 13.52 25.78
CA GLU A 490 -3.02 12.66 26.58
C GLU A 490 -4.48 13.06 26.48
#